data_092072d04c5b4dd61fb729dbfbe524d8
#
_entry.id   092072d04c5b4dd61fb729dbfbe524d8
#
_cell.length_a   1.000
_cell.length_b   1.000
_cell.length_c   1.000
_cell.angle_alpha   90.00
_cell.angle_beta   90.00
_cell.angle_gamma   90.00
#
_symmetry.space_group_name_H-M   'P 1'
#
loop_
_entity.id
_entity.type
_entity.pdbx_description
1 polymer ?
#
loop_
_entity_poly.entity_id
_entity_poly.type
_entity_poly.pdbx_seq_one_letter_code
_entity_poly.pdbx_strand_id
1 'polypeptide(L)'
;QKALHSSKISLELFQDFLEKDSLFLNNRYSIFLFTFLALILGGLSSSDTPNDVWYQELNKSFLNPPGYIFGLVWPILYFLMSISAYRTFPNTRNLFLLQLFFNAIWSWIFFAFHLPLLALVIIWLLIGLNIKLNIDLYKLDKLSAILFIPYVVWLFFASYLNLFIVVNN
;
A
#
# COMPACT_ATOMS: atom_id res chain seq x y z
N GLN A 1 23.31 14.14 41.49
CA GLN A 1 23.01 15.33 40.68
C GLN A 1 23.33 15.12 39.20
N LYS A 2 24.50 14.59 38.80
CA LYS A 2 24.85 14.34 37.38
C LYS A 2 23.93 13.33 36.69
N ALA A 3 23.51 12.25 37.37
CA ALA A 3 22.59 11.25 36.78
C ALA A 3 21.19 11.79 36.53
N LEU A 4 20.66 12.60 37.43
CA LEU A 4 19.36 13.29 37.27
C LEU A 4 19.39 14.32 36.13
N HIS A 5 20.50 15.02 35.96
CA HIS A 5 20.68 15.95 34.87
C HIS A 5 20.71 15.25 33.49
N SER A 6 21.46 14.13 33.42
CA SER A 6 21.55 13.31 32.20
C SER A 6 20.20 12.70 31.81
N SER A 7 19.40 12.20 32.76
CA SER A 7 18.06 11.65 32.49
C SER A 7 17.07 12.73 32.01
N LYS A 8 17.20 13.94 32.52
CA LYS A 8 16.35 15.07 32.10
C LYS A 8 16.63 15.49 30.66
N ILE A 9 17.93 15.58 30.29
CA ILE A 9 18.35 15.88 28.91
C ILE A 9 17.88 14.80 27.93
N SER A 10 18.00 13.51 28.28
CA SER A 10 17.52 12.43 27.40
C SER A 10 16.00 12.45 27.24
N LEU A 11 15.24 12.84 28.27
CA LEU A 11 13.79 12.97 28.18
C LEU A 11 13.37 14.16 27.28
N GLU A 12 14.04 15.29 27.41
CA GLU A 12 13.81 16.48 26.58
C GLU A 12 14.14 16.19 25.10
N LEU A 13 15.26 15.53 24.82
CA LEU A 13 15.61 15.10 23.45
C LEU A 13 14.60 14.11 22.86
N PHE A 14 14.10 13.18 23.68
CA PHE A 14 13.08 12.24 23.25
C PHE A 14 11.73 12.93 22.96
N GLN A 15 11.35 13.90 23.79
CA GLN A 15 10.14 14.70 23.55
C GLN A 15 10.26 15.56 22.29
N ASP A 16 11.40 16.23 22.08
CA ASP A 16 11.67 17.01 20.85
C ASP A 16 11.65 16.12 19.60
N PHE A 17 12.19 14.90 19.67
CA PHE A 17 12.11 13.91 18.60
C PHE A 17 10.66 13.52 18.28
N LEU A 18 9.85 13.18 19.32
CA LEU A 18 8.44 12.84 19.14
C LEU A 18 7.62 14.01 18.57
N GLU A 19 7.91 15.24 18.97
CA GLU A 19 7.24 16.43 18.45
C GLU A 19 7.58 16.65 16.97
N LYS A 20 8.84 16.51 16.56
CA LYS A 20 9.26 16.60 15.16
C LYS A 20 8.64 15.52 14.30
N ASP A 21 8.58 14.28 14.78
CA ASP A 21 7.92 13.19 14.07
C ASP A 21 6.42 13.43 13.92
N SER A 22 5.77 13.96 14.97
CA SER A 22 4.36 14.30 14.90
C SER A 22 4.09 15.42 13.88
N LEU A 23 4.94 16.42 13.79
CA LEU A 23 4.86 17.52 12.82
C LEU A 23 5.04 16.98 11.39
N PHE A 24 6.00 16.06 11.19
CA PHE A 24 6.21 15.44 9.88
C PHE A 24 5.01 14.61 9.46
N LEU A 25 4.49 13.74 10.34
CA LEU A 25 3.32 12.90 10.07
C LEU A 25 2.05 13.72 9.85
N ASN A 26 1.95 14.91 10.44
CA ASN A 26 0.84 15.84 10.24
C ASN A 26 0.99 16.71 8.98
N ASN A 27 2.08 16.57 8.24
CA ASN A 27 2.27 17.26 6.98
C ASN A 27 1.61 16.46 5.84
N ARG A 28 0.71 17.11 5.07
CA ARG A 28 0.04 16.45 3.92
C ARG A 28 0.99 15.90 2.86
N TYR A 29 2.19 16.45 2.74
CA TYR A 29 3.21 15.98 1.80
C TYR A 29 3.81 14.63 2.20
N SER A 30 3.68 14.22 3.47
CA SER A 30 4.11 12.88 3.92
C SER A 30 3.39 11.75 3.20
N ILE A 31 2.17 11.99 2.69
CA ILE A 31 1.40 11.04 1.89
C ILE A 31 2.20 10.56 0.67
N PHE A 32 2.85 11.48 -0.07
CA PHE A 32 3.64 11.13 -1.24
C PHE A 32 4.85 10.27 -0.87
N LEU A 33 5.53 10.59 0.24
CA LEU A 33 6.66 9.79 0.71
C LEU A 33 6.23 8.37 1.10
N PHE A 34 5.17 8.21 1.90
CA PHE A 34 4.69 6.89 2.30
C PHE A 34 4.19 6.08 1.11
N THR A 35 3.51 6.73 0.16
CA THR A 35 3.07 6.10 -1.08
C THR A 35 4.25 5.62 -1.92
N PHE A 36 5.29 6.44 -2.06
CA PHE A 36 6.52 6.08 -2.77
C PHE A 36 7.27 4.93 -2.10
N LEU A 37 7.38 4.94 -0.77
CA LEU A 37 7.98 3.84 -0.01
C LEU A 37 7.20 2.53 -0.19
N ALA A 38 5.87 2.58 -0.16
CA ALA A 38 5.02 1.41 -0.38
C ALA A 38 5.18 0.86 -1.81
N LEU A 39 5.31 1.73 -2.82
CA LEU A 39 5.59 1.34 -4.20
C LEU A 39 6.94 0.62 -4.32
N ILE A 40 8.00 1.15 -3.69
CA ILE A 40 9.32 0.51 -3.68
C ILE A 40 9.24 -0.85 -2.98
N LEU A 41 8.63 -0.93 -1.80
CA LEU A 41 8.51 -2.18 -1.04
C LEU A 41 7.75 -3.25 -1.82
N GLY A 42 6.65 -2.87 -2.49
CA GLY A 42 5.91 -3.77 -3.37
C GLY A 42 6.74 -4.22 -4.59
N GLY A 43 7.46 -3.29 -5.21
CA GLY A 43 8.35 -3.59 -6.34
C GLY A 43 9.50 -4.54 -5.97
N LEU A 44 10.08 -4.37 -4.78
CA LEU A 44 11.15 -5.25 -4.28
C LEU A 44 10.67 -6.69 -4.10
N SER A 45 9.45 -6.89 -3.59
CA SER A 45 8.89 -8.25 -3.40
C SER A 45 8.68 -9.02 -4.71
N SER A 46 8.47 -8.32 -5.82
CA SER A 46 8.19 -8.89 -7.14
C SER A 46 9.36 -8.78 -8.13
N SER A 47 10.50 -8.24 -7.69
CA SER A 47 11.65 -7.91 -8.57
C SER A 47 12.27 -9.15 -9.21
N ASP A 48 12.26 -10.30 -8.54
CA ASP A 48 12.83 -11.55 -9.04
C ASP A 48 11.81 -12.46 -9.75
N THR A 49 10.56 -12.02 -9.87
CA THR A 49 9.48 -12.79 -10.51
C THR A 49 9.86 -13.39 -11.88
N PRO A 50 10.65 -12.72 -12.76
CA PRO A 50 11.08 -13.31 -14.02
C PRO A 50 11.97 -14.55 -13.87
N ASN A 51 12.72 -14.69 -12.78
CA ASN A 51 13.64 -15.80 -12.50
C ASN A 51 13.06 -16.79 -11.46
N ASP A 52 11.96 -16.43 -10.82
CA ASP A 52 11.32 -17.24 -9.79
C ASP A 52 10.62 -18.46 -10.42
N VAL A 53 11.21 -19.65 -10.22
CA VAL A 53 10.73 -20.92 -10.74
C VAL A 53 9.29 -21.19 -10.30
N TRP A 54 8.98 -20.98 -9.04
CA TRP A 54 7.61 -21.16 -8.53
C TRP A 54 6.61 -20.31 -9.33
N TYR A 55 6.89 -19.02 -9.53
CA TYR A 55 5.98 -18.14 -10.26
C TYR A 55 5.87 -18.51 -11.75
N GLN A 56 6.97 -18.98 -12.37
CA GLN A 56 6.97 -19.36 -13.78
C GLN A 56 6.14 -20.63 -14.03
N GLU A 57 6.17 -21.59 -13.12
CA GLU A 57 5.44 -22.86 -13.21
C GLU A 57 3.94 -22.73 -12.87
N LEU A 58 3.49 -21.63 -12.27
CA LEU A 58 2.08 -21.42 -11.97
C LEU A 58 1.20 -21.48 -13.23
N ASN A 59 0.08 -22.19 -13.12
CA ASN A 59 -1.00 -22.14 -14.09
C ASN A 59 -1.75 -20.82 -13.99
N LYS A 60 -1.45 -19.85 -14.86
CA LYS A 60 -1.96 -18.50 -14.84
C LYS A 60 -3.16 -18.33 -15.74
N SER A 61 -4.08 -17.41 -15.40
CA SER A 61 -5.20 -17.03 -16.25
C SER A 61 -4.71 -16.50 -17.61
N PHE A 62 -5.47 -16.74 -18.67
CA PHE A 62 -5.24 -16.12 -19.99
C PHE A 62 -5.35 -14.59 -19.96
N LEU A 63 -6.01 -14.03 -18.94
CA LEU A 63 -6.08 -12.58 -18.70
C LEU A 63 -4.85 -12.04 -17.94
N ASN A 64 -3.90 -12.91 -17.52
CA ASN A 64 -2.72 -12.45 -16.80
C ASN A 64 -1.84 -11.59 -17.72
N PRO A 65 -1.65 -10.28 -17.41
CA PRO A 65 -0.89 -9.41 -18.29
C PRO A 65 0.60 -9.78 -18.27
N PRO A 66 1.35 -9.41 -19.31
CA PRO A 66 2.81 -9.45 -19.28
C PRO A 66 3.36 -8.61 -18.12
N GLY A 67 4.48 -9.04 -17.50
CA GLY A 67 5.06 -8.43 -16.31
C GLY A 67 5.29 -6.92 -16.40
N TYR A 68 5.68 -6.40 -17.57
CA TYR A 68 5.90 -4.96 -17.77
C TYR A 68 4.63 -4.10 -17.57
N ILE A 69 3.44 -4.68 -17.80
CA ILE A 69 2.16 -3.98 -17.57
C ILE A 69 2.00 -3.66 -16.07
N PHE A 70 2.35 -4.59 -15.19
CA PHE A 70 2.34 -4.32 -13.74
C PHE A 70 3.30 -3.18 -13.38
N GLY A 71 4.51 -3.18 -13.96
CA GLY A 71 5.50 -2.11 -13.77
C GLY A 71 5.04 -0.73 -14.25
N LEU A 72 4.14 -0.68 -15.22
CA LEU A 72 3.56 0.57 -15.73
C LEU A 72 2.34 1.01 -14.92
N VAL A 73 1.45 0.07 -14.61
CA VAL A 73 0.14 0.38 -13.98
C VAL A 73 0.30 0.80 -12.52
N TRP A 74 1.12 0.08 -11.74
CA TRP A 74 1.28 0.38 -10.32
C TRP A 74 1.74 1.81 -10.03
N PRO A 75 2.79 2.36 -10.68
CA PRO A 75 3.19 3.75 -10.45
C PRO A 75 2.08 4.76 -10.75
N ILE A 76 1.29 4.54 -11.82
CA ILE A 76 0.16 5.40 -12.17
C ILE A 76 -0.91 5.36 -11.09
N LEU A 77 -1.29 4.17 -10.62
CA LEU A 77 -2.29 4.00 -9.56
C LEU A 77 -1.83 4.65 -8.25
N TYR A 78 -0.58 4.43 -7.85
CA TYR A 78 0.00 5.01 -6.65
C TYR A 78 0.04 6.54 -6.71
N PHE A 79 0.34 7.11 -7.89
CA PHE A 79 0.28 8.55 -8.09
C PHE A 79 -1.14 9.09 -7.94
N LEU A 80 -2.13 8.50 -8.61
CA LEU A 80 -3.53 8.94 -8.54
C LEU A 80 -4.10 8.85 -7.11
N MET A 81 -3.84 7.73 -6.41
CA MET A 81 -4.33 7.58 -5.05
C MET A 81 -3.61 8.50 -4.04
N SER A 82 -2.33 8.85 -4.26
CA SER A 82 -1.63 9.81 -3.41
C SER A 82 -2.19 11.23 -3.57
N ILE A 83 -2.55 11.65 -4.78
CA ILE A 83 -3.25 12.91 -5.02
C ILE A 83 -4.59 12.91 -4.29
N SER A 84 -5.35 11.82 -4.39
CA SER A 84 -6.63 11.66 -3.72
C SER A 84 -6.52 11.85 -2.21
N ALA A 85 -5.57 11.15 -1.57
CA ALA A 85 -5.32 11.25 -0.13
C ALA A 85 -4.76 12.62 0.29
N TYR A 86 -3.90 13.24 -0.51
CA TYR A 86 -3.37 14.58 -0.28
C TYR A 86 -4.48 15.64 -0.23
N ARG A 87 -5.46 15.56 -1.13
CA ARG A 87 -6.59 16.50 -1.23
C ARG A 87 -7.53 16.40 -0.01
N THR A 88 -7.65 15.23 0.58
CA THR A 88 -8.57 14.93 1.69
C THR A 88 -7.87 14.81 3.05
N PHE A 89 -6.58 15.14 3.10
CA PHE A 89 -5.80 15.17 4.34
C PHE A 89 -6.32 16.25 5.30
N PRO A 90 -6.35 16.01 6.63
CA PRO A 90 -5.89 14.82 7.36
C PRO A 90 -6.95 13.71 7.52
N ASN A 91 -8.18 13.93 7.07
CA ASN A 91 -9.35 13.12 7.41
C ASN A 91 -9.23 11.65 6.97
N THR A 92 -8.57 11.39 5.84
CA THR A 92 -8.41 10.04 5.28
C THR A 92 -7.05 9.42 5.57
N ARG A 93 -6.11 10.15 6.16
CA ARG A 93 -4.73 9.75 6.36
C ARG A 93 -4.58 8.35 6.96
N ASN A 94 -5.21 8.10 8.09
CA ASN A 94 -4.99 6.85 8.84
C ASN A 94 -5.47 5.63 8.04
N LEU A 95 -6.64 5.73 7.41
CA LEU A 95 -7.18 4.66 6.59
C LEU A 95 -6.34 4.47 5.31
N PHE A 96 -5.84 5.57 4.74
CA PHE A 96 -4.94 5.52 3.59
C PHE A 96 -3.59 4.86 3.92
N LEU A 97 -2.98 5.18 5.05
CA LEU A 97 -1.74 4.53 5.47
C LEU A 97 -1.96 3.04 5.80
N LEU A 98 -3.08 2.71 6.41
CA LEU A 98 -3.44 1.32 6.71
C LEU A 98 -3.59 0.49 5.42
N GLN A 99 -4.25 1.03 4.39
CA GLN A 99 -4.36 0.32 3.11
C GLN A 99 -3.01 0.17 2.40
N LEU A 100 -2.11 1.17 2.46
CA LEU A 100 -0.75 1.05 1.92
C LEU A 100 0.03 -0.08 2.60
N PHE A 101 -0.09 -0.20 3.91
CA PHE A 101 0.52 -1.27 4.69
C PHE A 101 0.03 -2.65 4.25
N PHE A 102 -1.29 -2.85 4.16
CA PHE A 102 -1.86 -4.12 3.69
C PHE A 102 -1.53 -4.42 2.23
N ASN A 103 -1.41 -3.39 1.39
CA ASN A 103 -0.99 -3.56 0.00
C ASN A 103 0.45 -4.10 -0.08
N ALA A 104 1.38 -3.51 0.69
CA ALA A 104 2.74 -3.99 0.77
C ALA A 104 2.81 -5.44 1.30
N ILE A 105 2.09 -5.75 2.39
CA ILE A 105 2.01 -7.11 2.97
C ILE A 105 1.49 -8.10 1.93
N TRP A 106 0.41 -7.78 1.20
CA TRP A 106 -0.13 -8.64 0.15
C TRP A 106 0.93 -9.02 -0.88
N SER A 107 1.70 -8.03 -1.35
CA SER A 107 2.73 -8.23 -2.35
C SER A 107 3.84 -9.19 -1.86
N TRP A 108 4.31 -9.01 -0.62
CA TRP A 108 5.30 -9.88 -0.02
C TRP A 108 4.78 -11.30 0.23
N ILE A 109 3.55 -11.45 0.72
CA ILE A 109 2.93 -12.77 0.96
C ILE A 109 2.79 -13.52 -0.36
N PHE A 110 2.39 -12.84 -1.44
CA PHE A 110 2.18 -13.48 -2.73
C PHE A 110 3.51 -13.82 -3.41
N PHE A 111 4.38 -12.82 -3.64
CA PHE A 111 5.57 -12.98 -4.48
C PHE A 111 6.78 -13.52 -3.73
N ALA A 112 7.03 -13.09 -2.49
CA ALA A 112 8.23 -13.48 -1.77
C ALA A 112 8.02 -14.72 -0.90
N PHE A 113 6.83 -14.90 -0.31
CA PHE A 113 6.55 -16.04 0.57
C PHE A 113 5.80 -17.17 -0.13
N HIS A 114 5.35 -16.99 -1.38
CA HIS A 114 4.64 -17.99 -2.18
C HIS A 114 3.40 -18.57 -1.50
N LEU A 115 2.62 -17.71 -0.83
CA LEU A 115 1.42 -18.06 -0.09
C LEU A 115 0.15 -17.47 -0.74
N PRO A 116 -0.27 -17.94 -1.94
CA PRO A 116 -1.33 -17.32 -2.72
C PRO A 116 -2.69 -17.36 -2.02
N LEU A 117 -2.99 -18.38 -1.21
CA LEU A 117 -4.24 -18.45 -0.45
C LEU A 117 -4.29 -17.38 0.65
N LEU A 118 -3.19 -17.17 1.39
CA LEU A 118 -3.12 -16.12 2.40
C LEU A 118 -3.17 -14.74 1.75
N ALA A 119 -2.46 -14.55 0.63
CA ALA A 119 -2.53 -13.33 -0.17
C ALA A 119 -3.96 -13.04 -0.63
N LEU A 120 -4.74 -14.06 -1.02
CA LEU A 120 -6.14 -13.90 -1.40
C LEU A 120 -7.00 -13.35 -0.25
N VAL A 121 -6.80 -13.83 0.97
CA VAL A 121 -7.50 -13.30 2.16
C VAL A 121 -7.11 -11.84 2.39
N ILE A 122 -5.84 -11.51 2.30
CA ILE A 122 -5.34 -10.13 2.50
C ILE A 122 -5.86 -9.18 1.44
N ILE A 123 -5.92 -9.58 0.16
CA ILE A 123 -6.44 -8.69 -0.89
C ILE A 123 -7.94 -8.44 -0.74
N TRP A 124 -8.71 -9.39 -0.21
CA TRP A 124 -10.13 -9.17 0.09
C TRP A 124 -10.34 -8.18 1.24
N LEU A 125 -9.53 -8.28 2.30
CA LEU A 125 -9.50 -7.27 3.36
C LEU A 125 -9.12 -5.90 2.78
N LEU A 126 -8.11 -5.86 1.92
CA LEU A 126 -7.65 -4.65 1.25
C LEU A 126 -8.75 -4.02 0.39
N ILE A 127 -9.50 -4.81 -0.38
CA ILE A 127 -10.65 -4.35 -1.17
C ILE A 127 -11.70 -3.72 -0.24
N GLY A 128 -12.07 -4.35 0.86
CA GLY A 128 -13.02 -3.82 1.83
C GLY A 128 -12.58 -2.48 2.43
N LEU A 129 -11.31 -2.37 2.82
CA LEU A 129 -10.71 -1.10 3.30
C LEU A 129 -10.78 -0.01 2.24
N ASN A 130 -10.48 -0.33 0.98
CA ASN A 130 -10.44 0.64 -0.10
C ASN A 130 -11.84 1.06 -0.58
N ILE A 131 -12.84 0.20 -0.52
CA ILE A 131 -14.23 0.57 -0.72
C ILE A 131 -14.67 1.58 0.35
N LYS A 132 -14.39 1.28 1.63
CA LYS A 132 -14.68 2.21 2.72
C LYS A 132 -13.96 3.56 2.53
N LEU A 133 -12.68 3.53 2.21
CA LEU A 133 -11.89 4.74 1.95
C LEU A 133 -12.50 5.54 0.80
N ASN A 134 -12.89 4.90 -0.31
CA ASN A 134 -13.50 5.58 -1.45
C ASN A 134 -14.84 6.23 -1.12
N ILE A 135 -15.65 5.60 -0.25
CA ILE A 135 -16.88 6.20 0.27
C ILE A 135 -16.58 7.45 1.11
N ASP A 136 -15.56 7.41 1.96
CA ASP A 136 -15.16 8.55 2.78
C ASP A 136 -14.59 9.69 1.92
N LEU A 137 -13.78 9.36 0.90
CA LEU A 137 -13.30 10.30 -0.13
C LEU A 137 -14.45 10.99 -0.83
N TYR A 138 -15.47 10.23 -1.27
CA TYR A 138 -16.62 10.78 -1.98
C TYR A 138 -17.40 11.82 -1.17
N LYS A 139 -17.51 11.60 0.15
CA LYS A 139 -18.17 12.55 1.07
C LYS A 139 -17.39 13.84 1.25
N LEU A 140 -16.05 13.78 1.16
CA LEU A 140 -15.15 14.91 1.38
C LEU A 140 -14.86 15.69 0.09
N ASP A 141 -14.55 14.96 -0.99
CA ASP A 141 -14.16 15.50 -2.28
C ASP A 141 -14.43 14.47 -3.40
N LYS A 142 -15.45 14.72 -4.21
CA LYS A 142 -15.84 13.82 -5.30
C LYS A 142 -14.74 13.55 -6.30
N LEU A 143 -13.89 14.54 -6.59
CA LEU A 143 -12.76 14.36 -7.52
C LEU A 143 -11.75 13.38 -6.95
N SER A 144 -11.46 13.44 -5.65
CA SER A 144 -10.59 12.49 -4.96
C SER A 144 -11.13 11.06 -5.06
N ALA A 145 -12.45 10.87 -4.89
CA ALA A 145 -13.06 9.56 -5.05
C ALA A 145 -12.92 9.02 -6.50
N ILE A 146 -13.14 9.88 -7.51
CA ILE A 146 -12.98 9.51 -8.92
C ILE A 146 -11.54 9.11 -9.23
N LEU A 147 -10.55 9.87 -8.75
CA LEU A 147 -9.13 9.57 -8.92
C LEU A 147 -8.71 8.25 -8.25
N PHE A 148 -9.45 7.82 -7.22
CA PHE A 148 -9.18 6.60 -6.47
C PHE A 148 -9.81 5.34 -7.08
N ILE A 149 -10.88 5.48 -7.88
CA ILE A 149 -11.61 4.37 -8.52
C ILE A 149 -10.69 3.43 -9.32
N PRO A 150 -9.75 3.91 -10.18
CA PRO A 150 -8.88 3.02 -10.95
C PRO A 150 -8.10 2.03 -10.08
N TYR A 151 -7.65 2.46 -8.90
CA TYR A 151 -6.96 1.59 -7.96
C TYR A 151 -7.90 0.51 -7.38
N VAL A 152 -9.12 0.87 -6.99
CA VAL A 152 -10.10 -0.10 -6.50
C VAL A 152 -10.44 -1.14 -7.57
N VAL A 153 -10.65 -0.71 -8.82
CA VAL A 153 -10.90 -1.63 -9.95
C VAL A 153 -9.71 -2.56 -10.18
N TRP A 154 -8.48 -2.04 -10.08
CA TRP A 154 -7.28 -2.85 -10.21
C TRP A 154 -7.14 -3.90 -9.11
N LEU A 155 -7.53 -3.59 -7.87
CA LEU A 155 -7.55 -4.56 -6.78
C LEU A 155 -8.51 -5.72 -7.04
N PHE A 156 -9.69 -5.47 -7.59
CA PHE A 156 -10.60 -6.54 -8.02
C PHE A 156 -9.98 -7.42 -9.10
N PHE A 157 -9.32 -6.81 -10.07
CA PHE A 157 -8.62 -7.55 -11.12
C PHE A 157 -7.45 -8.39 -10.55
N ALA A 158 -6.63 -7.81 -9.68
CA ALA A 158 -5.55 -8.54 -9.00
C ALA A 158 -6.09 -9.68 -8.12
N SER A 159 -7.22 -9.46 -7.44
CA SER A 159 -7.92 -10.50 -6.67
C SER A 159 -8.38 -11.65 -7.55
N TYR A 160 -8.92 -11.36 -8.74
CA TYR A 160 -9.28 -12.39 -9.72
C TYR A 160 -8.05 -13.23 -10.16
N LEU A 161 -6.92 -12.58 -10.47
CA LEU A 161 -5.70 -13.29 -10.85
C LEU A 161 -5.17 -14.17 -9.71
N ASN A 162 -5.20 -13.65 -8.48
CA ASN A 162 -4.79 -14.40 -7.30
C ASN A 162 -5.73 -15.60 -7.03
N LEU A 163 -7.06 -15.41 -7.14
CA LEU A 163 -8.04 -16.48 -7.00
C LEU A 163 -7.82 -17.57 -8.06
N PHE A 164 -7.58 -17.18 -9.31
CA PHE A 164 -7.31 -18.12 -10.38
C PHE A 164 -6.12 -19.02 -10.06
N ILE A 165 -5.04 -18.44 -9.53
CA ILE A 165 -3.85 -19.18 -9.09
C ILE A 165 -4.19 -20.15 -7.96
N VAL A 166 -4.94 -19.73 -6.94
CA VAL A 166 -5.33 -20.58 -5.80
C VAL A 166 -6.17 -21.78 -6.23
N VAL A 167 -7.04 -21.61 -7.25
CA VAL A 167 -7.95 -22.67 -7.68
C VAL A 167 -7.29 -23.66 -8.66
N ASN A 168 -6.27 -23.24 -9.40
CA ASN A 168 -5.70 -24.03 -10.49
C ASN A 168 -4.28 -24.55 -10.21
N ASN A 169 -3.75 -24.37 -8.99
CA ASN A 169 -2.46 -24.89 -8.53
C ASN A 169 -2.59 -25.55 -7.17
#